data_01d31329f2c185fb3e7ee466aef25afb
#
_entry.id   01d31329f2c185fb3e7ee466aef25afb
#
_cell.length_a   1.000
_cell.length_b   1.000
_cell.length_c   1.000
_cell.angle_alpha   90.00
_cell.angle_beta   90.00
_cell.angle_gamma   90.00
#
_symmetry.space_group_name_H-M   'P 1'
#
loop_
_entity.id
_entity.type
_entity.pdbx_description
1 polymer ?
#
loop_
_entity_poly.entity_id
_entity_poly.type
_entity_poly.pdbx_seq_one_letter_code
_entity_poly.pdbx_strand_id
1 'polypeptide(L)'
;LSLMSFFYSLKEMGHWEDKRESNLLDGFAHFYDTYECSDNKFIAVGSIEPQFYSELLDKLEIDDKRFQDQHNKDLWPELKEIMTLKIKSKSRSEWVDIFSDSDACVSPVLSMDEAQQHPHNLEREAFINIDGFNQPNASPRYSKTTPEIKHNAKEVGADLDDVCKEFNLSKDVF
;
A
#
# COMPACT_ATOMS: atom_id res chain seq x y z
N LEU A 1 -17.19 7.57 9.01
CA LEU A 1 -16.57 8.59 9.87
C LEU A 1 -15.76 7.99 11.02
N SER A 2 -16.24 6.92 11.67
CA SER A 2 -15.53 6.32 12.83
C SER A 2 -14.08 5.94 12.55
N LEU A 3 -13.75 5.46 11.36
CA LEU A 3 -12.37 5.13 10.96
C LEU A 3 -11.47 6.37 10.86
N MET A 4 -12.05 7.57 10.75
CA MET A 4 -11.30 8.83 10.68
C MET A 4 -11.10 9.48 12.06
N SER A 5 -11.60 8.89 13.15
CA SER A 5 -11.53 9.48 14.48
C SER A 5 -10.11 9.83 14.92
N PHE A 6 -9.14 9.00 14.58
CA PHE A 6 -7.72 9.23 14.85
C PHE A 6 -7.22 10.54 14.21
N PHE A 7 -7.53 10.78 12.94
CA PHE A 7 -7.11 11.99 12.24
C PHE A 7 -7.79 13.25 12.77
N TYR A 8 -9.07 13.18 13.14
CA TYR A 8 -9.75 14.29 13.81
C TYR A 8 -9.10 14.60 15.17
N SER A 9 -8.72 13.59 15.94
CA SER A 9 -7.99 13.79 17.18
C SER A 9 -6.63 14.47 16.97
N LEU A 10 -5.86 14.02 15.98
CA LEU A 10 -4.59 14.66 15.62
C LEU A 10 -4.78 16.13 15.21
N LYS A 11 -5.84 16.44 14.46
CA LYS A 11 -6.17 17.81 14.04
C LYS A 11 -6.49 18.70 15.25
N GLU A 12 -7.34 18.25 16.16
CA GLU A 12 -7.68 18.98 17.39
C GLU A 12 -6.46 19.20 18.31
N MET A 13 -5.51 18.27 18.29
CA MET A 13 -4.24 18.38 19.04
C MET A 13 -3.19 19.25 18.33
N GLY A 14 -3.47 19.77 17.13
CA GLY A 14 -2.53 20.56 16.33
C GLY A 14 -1.43 19.74 15.64
N HIS A 15 -1.60 18.42 15.54
CA HIS A 15 -0.66 17.50 14.90
C HIS A 15 -1.05 17.13 13.48
N TRP A 16 -2.19 17.62 12.98
CA TRP A 16 -2.65 17.43 11.62
C TRP A 16 -3.15 18.75 11.02
N GLU A 17 -2.63 19.12 9.87
CA GLU A 17 -3.09 20.25 9.08
C GLU A 17 -4.01 19.78 7.96
N ASP A 18 -5.08 20.53 7.70
CA ASP A 18 -6.00 20.27 6.59
C ASP A 18 -5.44 20.88 5.29
N LYS A 19 -4.24 20.41 4.95
CA LYS A 19 -3.45 20.83 3.80
C LYS A 19 -2.70 19.64 3.24
N ARG A 20 -2.63 19.54 1.92
CA ARG A 20 -1.91 18.49 1.23
C ARG A 20 -0.40 18.59 1.50
N GLU A 21 0.26 17.44 1.65
CA GLU A 21 1.71 17.34 1.85
C GLU A 21 2.21 18.26 2.99
N SER A 22 1.60 18.11 4.16
CA SER A 22 1.92 18.93 5.35
C SER A 22 2.00 18.09 6.64
N ASN A 23 1.77 16.78 6.53
CA ASN A 23 1.63 15.89 7.66
C ASN A 23 2.58 14.69 7.56
N LEU A 24 2.64 13.92 8.64
CA LEU A 24 3.50 12.74 8.73
C LEU A 24 3.18 11.66 7.69
N LEU A 25 1.90 11.46 7.35
CA LEU A 25 1.42 10.31 6.59
C LEU A 25 0.85 10.68 5.21
N ASP A 26 1.10 11.88 4.72
CA ASP A 26 0.51 12.39 3.47
C ASP A 26 1.55 12.73 2.38
N GLY A 27 2.77 12.20 2.54
CA GLY A 27 3.85 12.40 1.59
C GLY A 27 4.73 13.62 1.89
N PHE A 28 4.54 14.34 2.99
CA PHE A 28 5.42 15.44 3.36
C PHE A 28 6.72 14.95 4.01
N ALA A 29 6.64 13.96 4.89
CA ALA A 29 7.81 13.39 5.55
C ALA A 29 8.67 12.59 4.55
N HIS A 30 9.98 12.85 4.53
CA HIS A 30 10.93 12.17 3.65
C HIS A 30 11.00 10.66 3.85
N PHE A 31 10.62 10.15 5.00
CA PHE A 31 10.59 8.72 5.35
C PHE A 31 9.20 8.08 5.17
N TYR A 32 8.22 8.83 4.62
CA TYR A 32 6.88 8.32 4.36
C TYR A 32 6.31 8.89 3.06
N ASP A 33 6.79 8.35 1.93
CA ASP A 33 6.37 8.78 0.59
C ASP A 33 6.72 7.73 -0.48
N THR A 34 6.37 8.02 -1.72
CA THR A 34 6.79 7.25 -2.91
C THR A 34 7.84 8.01 -3.69
N TYR A 35 8.88 7.28 -4.14
CA TYR A 35 10.02 7.86 -4.85
C TYR A 35 10.20 7.22 -6.23
N GLU A 36 10.46 8.05 -7.23
CA GLU A 36 10.73 7.62 -8.59
C GLU A 36 12.17 7.10 -8.74
N CYS A 37 12.30 5.90 -9.31
CA CYS A 37 13.57 5.26 -9.63
C CYS A 37 14.09 5.67 -11.03
N SER A 38 15.30 5.23 -11.40
CA SER A 38 15.91 5.57 -12.67
C SER A 38 15.15 5.05 -13.92
N ASP A 39 14.36 3.99 -13.74
CA ASP A 39 13.54 3.33 -14.76
C ASP A 39 12.10 3.88 -14.86
N ASN A 40 11.82 5.03 -14.25
CA ASN A 40 10.49 5.68 -14.12
C ASN A 40 9.45 4.81 -13.41
N LYS A 41 9.87 3.80 -12.66
CA LYS A 41 9.06 3.07 -11.70
C LYS A 41 9.27 3.64 -10.31
N PHE A 42 8.48 3.17 -9.33
CA PHE A 42 8.47 3.77 -7.99
C PHE A 42 8.70 2.72 -6.90
N ILE A 43 9.31 3.16 -5.81
CA ILE A 43 9.29 2.47 -4.52
C ILE A 43 8.50 3.31 -3.51
N ALA A 44 7.81 2.64 -2.59
CA ALA A 44 7.18 3.26 -1.44
C ALA A 44 8.09 3.08 -0.22
N VAL A 45 8.25 4.14 0.55
CA VAL A 45 9.02 4.19 1.80
C VAL A 45 8.05 4.50 2.93
N GLY A 46 8.11 3.73 4.03
CA GLY A 46 7.25 3.89 5.20
C GLY A 46 7.99 3.68 6.53
N SER A 47 9.24 4.13 6.63
CA SER A 47 10.17 3.88 7.74
C SER A 47 9.92 4.85 8.91
N ILE A 48 8.77 4.75 9.58
CA ILE A 48 8.36 5.67 10.66
C ILE A 48 9.18 5.39 11.93
N GLU A 49 9.31 4.12 12.32
CA GLU A 49 9.98 3.72 13.55
C GLU A 49 11.50 3.87 13.43
N PRO A 50 12.19 4.30 14.52
CA PRO A 50 13.62 4.61 14.46
C PRO A 50 14.52 3.47 13.97
N GLN A 51 14.18 2.22 14.29
CA GLN A 51 14.95 1.04 13.85
C GLN A 51 14.83 0.84 12.32
N PHE A 52 13.64 0.97 11.75
CA PHE A 52 13.40 0.83 10.31
C PHE A 52 13.99 2.03 9.55
N TYR A 53 13.92 3.21 10.13
CA TYR A 53 14.55 4.39 9.56
C TYR A 53 16.09 4.30 9.54
N SER A 54 16.70 3.79 10.60
CA SER A 54 18.15 3.56 10.64
C SER A 54 18.58 2.58 9.53
N GLU A 55 17.81 1.49 9.34
CA GLU A 55 18.07 0.51 8.29
C GLU A 55 17.86 1.09 6.88
N LEU A 56 16.84 1.94 6.70
CA LEU A 56 16.63 2.68 5.47
C LEU A 56 17.86 3.49 5.09
N LEU A 57 18.41 4.30 6.02
CA LEU A 57 19.56 5.15 5.77
C LEU A 57 20.82 4.34 5.46
N ASP A 58 21.04 3.23 6.17
CA ASP A 58 22.14 2.31 5.92
C ASP A 58 22.06 1.72 4.51
N LYS A 59 20.91 1.16 4.13
CA LYS A 59 20.68 0.59 2.79
C LYS A 59 20.74 1.63 1.67
N LEU A 60 20.33 2.85 1.93
CA LEU A 60 20.50 3.97 1.01
C LEU A 60 21.92 4.53 1.01
N GLU A 61 22.82 4.11 1.93
CA GLU A 61 24.16 4.66 2.11
C GLU A 61 24.14 6.19 2.31
N ILE A 62 23.21 6.67 3.13
CA ILE A 62 23.08 8.09 3.47
C ILE A 62 23.78 8.32 4.81
N ASP A 63 24.93 9.03 4.78
CA ASP A 63 25.69 9.46 5.97
C ASP A 63 25.64 10.99 6.08
N ASP A 64 24.45 11.54 6.23
CA ASP A 64 24.25 12.97 6.45
C ASP A 64 23.61 13.18 7.84
N LYS A 65 24.30 13.93 8.69
CA LYS A 65 23.90 14.15 10.09
C LYS A 65 22.52 14.79 10.25
N ARG A 66 22.02 15.49 9.23
CA ARG A 66 20.68 16.10 9.24
C ARG A 66 19.58 15.04 9.36
N PHE A 67 19.81 13.83 8.85
CA PHE A 67 18.88 12.70 8.96
C PHE A 67 18.73 12.15 10.39
N GLN A 68 19.63 12.51 11.32
CA GLN A 68 19.51 12.09 12.73
C GLN A 68 18.30 12.74 13.43
N ASP A 69 17.82 13.87 12.96
CA ASP A 69 16.63 14.57 13.47
C ASP A 69 15.40 14.26 12.61
N GLN A 70 15.03 12.95 12.56
CA GLN A 70 13.97 12.40 11.69
C GLN A 70 12.66 13.20 11.73
N HIS A 71 12.26 13.66 12.93
CA HIS A 71 10.95 14.29 13.14
C HIS A 71 10.96 15.81 13.03
N ASN A 72 12.08 16.41 12.66
CA ASN A 72 12.17 17.85 12.42
C ASN A 72 11.54 18.23 11.08
N LYS A 73 10.30 18.69 11.12
CA LYS A 73 9.52 19.05 9.93
C LYS A 73 10.18 20.11 9.04
N ASP A 74 10.99 21.00 9.63
CA ASP A 74 11.66 22.05 8.88
C ASP A 74 12.74 21.51 7.93
N LEU A 75 13.29 20.33 8.25
CA LEU A 75 14.29 19.65 7.43
C LEU A 75 13.67 18.72 6.36
N TRP A 76 12.42 18.31 6.51
CA TRP A 76 11.82 17.30 5.63
C TRP A 76 11.90 17.63 4.14
N PRO A 77 11.64 18.86 3.66
CA PRO A 77 11.75 19.17 2.24
C PRO A 77 13.15 18.93 1.69
N GLU A 78 14.19 19.37 2.41
CA GLU A 78 15.59 19.21 2.00
C GLU A 78 16.02 17.74 2.04
N LEU A 79 15.67 17.01 3.10
CA LEU A 79 15.96 15.58 3.24
C LEU A 79 15.26 14.75 2.16
N LYS A 80 14.05 15.15 1.77
CA LYS A 80 13.29 14.53 0.68
C LYS A 80 13.97 14.71 -0.67
N GLU A 81 14.55 15.88 -0.93
CA GLU A 81 15.33 16.11 -2.16
C GLU A 81 16.55 15.19 -2.22
N ILE A 82 17.28 15.04 -1.11
CA ILE A 82 18.44 14.14 -1.02
C ILE A 82 18.02 12.68 -1.29
N MET A 83 16.94 12.22 -0.66
CA MET A 83 16.42 10.88 -0.89
C MET A 83 15.96 10.68 -2.33
N THR A 84 15.30 11.67 -2.91
CA THR A 84 14.86 11.64 -4.31
C THR A 84 16.05 11.42 -5.26
N LEU A 85 17.12 12.18 -5.08
CA LEU A 85 18.35 12.03 -5.90
C LEU A 85 19.02 10.66 -5.68
N LYS A 86 19.06 10.18 -4.43
CA LYS A 86 19.66 8.88 -4.11
C LYS A 86 18.84 7.74 -4.73
N ILE A 87 17.53 7.74 -4.56
CA ILE A 87 16.65 6.70 -5.09
C ILE A 87 16.61 6.72 -6.62
N LYS A 88 16.70 7.89 -7.25
CA LYS A 88 16.78 8.04 -8.70
C LYS A 88 18.06 7.43 -9.31
N SER A 89 19.07 7.10 -8.50
CA SER A 89 20.35 6.55 -8.99
C SER A 89 20.27 5.07 -9.42
N LYS A 90 19.22 4.34 -9.06
CA LYS A 90 19.04 2.92 -9.38
C LYS A 90 17.63 2.63 -9.88
N SER A 91 17.46 1.52 -10.57
CA SER A 91 16.15 1.01 -10.99
C SER A 91 15.34 0.47 -9.79
N ARG A 92 14.02 0.35 -9.96
CA ARG A 92 13.14 -0.25 -8.94
C ARG A 92 13.58 -1.67 -8.58
N SER A 93 14.00 -2.49 -9.54
CA SER A 93 14.44 -3.86 -9.27
C SER A 93 15.73 -3.90 -8.45
N GLU A 94 16.70 -3.03 -8.73
CA GLU A 94 17.94 -2.95 -7.93
C GLU A 94 17.63 -2.54 -6.48
N TRP A 95 16.68 -1.61 -6.26
CA TRP A 95 16.25 -1.27 -4.91
C TRP A 95 15.51 -2.41 -4.22
N VAL A 96 14.65 -3.14 -4.92
CA VAL A 96 13.98 -4.33 -4.39
C VAL A 96 15.01 -5.36 -3.92
N ASP A 97 16.06 -5.62 -4.70
CA ASP A 97 17.12 -6.55 -4.32
C ASP A 97 17.90 -6.06 -3.08
N ILE A 98 18.20 -4.75 -2.99
CA ILE A 98 18.90 -4.16 -1.83
C ILE A 98 18.06 -4.27 -0.54
N PHE A 99 16.75 -4.12 -0.64
CA PHE A 99 15.83 -4.14 0.49
C PHE A 99 15.19 -5.52 0.77
N SER A 100 15.48 -6.57 -0.03
CA SER A 100 14.80 -7.88 0.03
C SER A 100 14.85 -8.56 1.41
N ASP A 101 15.95 -8.41 2.12
CA ASP A 101 16.19 -9.02 3.44
C ASP A 101 16.24 -7.96 4.54
N SER A 102 15.35 -6.95 4.49
CA SER A 102 15.37 -5.85 5.43
C SER A 102 13.97 -5.49 5.93
N ASP A 103 13.92 -4.96 7.14
CA ASP A 103 12.73 -4.42 7.77
C ASP A 103 12.60 -2.89 7.57
N ALA A 104 13.31 -2.31 6.58
CA ALA A 104 13.31 -0.88 6.32
C ALA A 104 11.95 -0.31 5.84
N CYS A 105 10.91 -1.11 5.77
CA CYS A 105 9.58 -0.72 5.31
C CYS A 105 9.59 -0.09 3.90
N VAL A 106 10.37 -0.68 2.99
CA VAL A 106 10.45 -0.28 1.59
C VAL A 106 9.84 -1.36 0.70
N SER A 107 8.99 -0.96 -0.25
CA SER A 107 8.32 -1.88 -1.16
C SER A 107 8.23 -1.33 -2.57
N PRO A 108 8.23 -2.17 -3.62
CA PRO A 108 7.96 -1.71 -4.97
C PRO A 108 6.50 -1.24 -5.11
N VAL A 109 6.28 -0.15 -5.83
CA VAL A 109 4.96 0.21 -6.34
C VAL A 109 4.73 -0.58 -7.63
N LEU A 110 3.71 -1.44 -7.62
CA LEU A 110 3.41 -2.36 -8.71
C LEU A 110 2.22 -1.87 -9.53
N SER A 111 2.25 -2.12 -10.84
CA SER A 111 1.04 -2.04 -11.66
C SER A 111 0.08 -3.17 -11.31
N MET A 112 -1.18 -3.09 -11.77
CA MET A 112 -2.16 -4.16 -11.57
C MET A 112 -1.70 -5.50 -12.16
N ASP A 113 -1.02 -5.47 -13.31
CA ASP A 113 -0.49 -6.68 -13.94
C ASP A 113 0.71 -7.24 -13.17
N GLU A 114 1.64 -6.37 -12.75
CA GLU A 114 2.79 -6.77 -11.93
C GLU A 114 2.35 -7.35 -10.57
N ALA A 115 1.31 -6.79 -9.95
CA ALA A 115 0.81 -7.27 -8.67
C ALA A 115 0.32 -8.73 -8.72
N GLN A 116 -0.30 -9.15 -9.84
CA GLN A 116 -0.75 -10.53 -10.04
C GLN A 116 0.41 -11.52 -10.12
N GLN A 117 1.59 -11.08 -10.58
CA GLN A 117 2.78 -11.90 -10.76
C GLN A 117 3.78 -11.78 -9.61
N HIS A 118 3.51 -10.93 -8.63
CA HIS A 118 4.41 -10.74 -7.50
C HIS A 118 4.52 -12.03 -6.67
N PRO A 119 5.74 -12.51 -6.32
CA PRO A 119 5.95 -13.78 -5.63
C PRO A 119 5.10 -13.97 -4.38
N HIS A 120 5.01 -12.94 -3.53
CA HIS A 120 4.17 -12.96 -2.34
C HIS A 120 2.68 -13.17 -2.66
N ASN A 121 2.17 -12.53 -3.70
CA ASN A 121 0.76 -12.65 -4.11
C ASN A 121 0.48 -14.02 -4.74
N LEU A 122 1.44 -14.58 -5.48
CA LEU A 122 1.36 -15.93 -6.04
C LEU A 122 1.37 -16.98 -4.92
N GLU A 123 2.32 -16.90 -3.99
CA GLU A 123 2.42 -17.82 -2.85
C GLU A 123 1.15 -17.81 -1.98
N ARG A 124 0.57 -16.63 -1.80
CA ARG A 124 -0.67 -16.45 -1.04
C ARG A 124 -1.93 -16.71 -1.84
N GLU A 125 -1.83 -17.05 -3.11
CA GLU A 125 -3.02 -17.20 -3.99
C GLU A 125 -3.96 -15.98 -3.87
N ALA A 126 -3.36 -14.77 -3.89
CA ALA A 126 -4.11 -13.52 -3.70
C ALA A 126 -5.04 -13.20 -4.88
N PHE A 127 -4.76 -13.83 -6.03
CA PHE A 127 -5.59 -13.75 -7.24
C PHE A 127 -6.00 -15.15 -7.68
N ILE A 128 -7.18 -15.26 -8.28
CA ILE A 128 -7.70 -16.50 -8.88
C ILE A 128 -8.15 -16.24 -10.31
N ASN A 129 -8.14 -17.29 -11.13
CA ASN A 129 -8.74 -17.26 -12.47
C ASN A 129 -10.04 -18.07 -12.47
N ILE A 130 -11.14 -17.42 -12.85
CA ILE A 130 -12.44 -18.08 -13.04
C ILE A 130 -12.92 -17.75 -14.46
N ASP A 131 -13.14 -18.76 -15.26
CA ASP A 131 -13.62 -18.64 -16.64
C ASP A 131 -12.80 -17.66 -17.50
N GLY A 132 -11.48 -17.62 -17.29
CA GLY A 132 -10.57 -16.74 -18.03
C GLY A 132 -10.40 -15.33 -17.46
N PHE A 133 -11.10 -14.99 -16.37
CA PHE A 133 -10.96 -13.70 -15.69
C PHE A 133 -10.10 -13.81 -14.42
N ASN A 134 -9.01 -13.04 -14.37
CA ASN A 134 -8.23 -12.88 -13.16
C ASN A 134 -8.88 -11.86 -12.24
N GLN A 135 -9.06 -12.23 -10.99
CA GLN A 135 -9.66 -11.37 -9.98
C GLN A 135 -9.04 -11.62 -8.60
N PRO A 136 -9.12 -10.66 -7.66
CA PRO A 136 -8.72 -10.89 -6.28
C PRO A 136 -9.48 -12.07 -5.68
N ASN A 137 -8.76 -12.92 -4.95
CA ASN A 137 -9.36 -14.05 -4.24
C ASN A 137 -10.14 -13.59 -3.00
N ALA A 138 -10.98 -14.45 -2.46
CA ALA A 138 -11.78 -14.15 -1.27
C ALA A 138 -10.89 -13.82 -0.05
N SER A 139 -11.24 -12.74 0.65
CA SER A 139 -10.53 -12.24 1.83
C SER A 139 -11.55 -11.64 2.82
N PRO A 140 -11.30 -11.70 4.16
CA PRO A 140 -10.20 -12.38 4.84
C PRO A 140 -10.34 -13.91 4.83
N ARG A 141 -9.22 -14.62 5.08
CA ARG A 141 -9.21 -16.10 5.20
C ARG A 141 -9.49 -16.50 6.63
N TYR A 142 -10.60 -17.15 6.86
CA TYR A 142 -11.02 -17.63 8.18
C TYR A 142 -10.56 -19.08 8.43
N SER A 143 -10.18 -19.40 9.67
CA SER A 143 -9.72 -20.74 10.05
C SER A 143 -10.85 -21.79 10.12
N LYS A 144 -12.12 -21.38 10.29
CA LYS A 144 -13.27 -22.27 10.42
C LYS A 144 -14.23 -22.24 9.24
N THR A 145 -14.33 -21.11 8.56
CA THR A 145 -15.23 -20.93 7.43
C THR A 145 -14.41 -20.40 6.27
N THR A 146 -14.11 -21.23 5.29
CA THR A 146 -13.35 -20.82 4.12
C THR A 146 -14.27 -20.10 3.15
N PRO A 147 -14.02 -18.81 2.85
CA PRO A 147 -14.76 -18.13 1.80
C PRO A 147 -14.33 -18.65 0.43
N GLU A 148 -15.31 -18.75 -0.46
CA GLU A 148 -15.10 -19.25 -1.83
C GLU A 148 -15.77 -18.32 -2.83
N ILE A 149 -15.10 -18.04 -3.96
CA ILE A 149 -15.69 -17.39 -5.11
C ILE A 149 -16.09 -18.50 -6.09
N LYS A 150 -17.40 -18.72 -6.28
CA LYS A 150 -17.93 -19.86 -7.04
C LYS A 150 -18.11 -19.58 -8.53
N HIS A 151 -18.25 -18.32 -8.90
CA HIS A 151 -18.47 -17.90 -10.30
C HIS A 151 -18.09 -16.43 -10.47
N ASN A 152 -17.91 -16.01 -11.71
CA ASN A 152 -17.77 -14.61 -12.08
C ASN A 152 -19.08 -13.81 -11.89
N ALA A 153 -18.99 -12.49 -12.05
CA ALA A 153 -20.17 -11.64 -12.14
C ALA A 153 -21.05 -12.15 -13.29
N LYS A 154 -22.33 -12.33 -13.00
CA LYS A 154 -23.36 -12.74 -13.96
C LYS A 154 -24.05 -11.51 -14.54
N GLU A 155 -24.84 -11.72 -15.57
CA GLU A 155 -25.75 -10.70 -16.12
C GLU A 155 -26.70 -10.18 -15.03
N VAL A 156 -27.09 -8.91 -15.17
CA VAL A 156 -28.00 -8.27 -14.21
C VAL A 156 -29.31 -9.04 -14.11
N GLY A 157 -29.69 -9.43 -12.90
CA GLY A 157 -30.90 -10.19 -12.64
C GLY A 157 -30.79 -11.71 -12.82
N ALA A 158 -29.65 -12.26 -13.22
CA ALA A 158 -29.48 -13.69 -13.45
C ALA A 158 -29.77 -14.57 -12.22
N ASP A 159 -29.57 -14.05 -11.02
CA ASP A 159 -29.81 -14.77 -9.76
C ASP A 159 -31.18 -14.45 -9.13
N LEU A 160 -32.02 -13.64 -9.79
CA LEU A 160 -33.30 -13.18 -9.23
C LEU A 160 -34.22 -14.35 -8.84
N ASP A 161 -34.31 -15.35 -9.68
CA ASP A 161 -35.19 -16.50 -9.46
C ASP A 161 -34.73 -17.32 -8.25
N ASP A 162 -33.42 -17.53 -8.12
CA ASP A 162 -32.83 -18.28 -7.02
C ASP A 162 -32.98 -17.51 -5.70
N VAL A 163 -32.75 -16.20 -5.71
CA VAL A 163 -32.95 -15.33 -4.56
C VAL A 163 -34.43 -15.32 -4.12
N CYS A 164 -35.35 -15.13 -5.06
CA CYS A 164 -36.80 -15.15 -4.75
C CYS A 164 -37.19 -16.47 -4.13
N LYS A 165 -36.70 -17.58 -4.65
CA LYS A 165 -37.01 -18.93 -4.13
C LYS A 165 -36.40 -19.17 -2.75
N GLU A 166 -35.16 -18.81 -2.55
CA GLU A 166 -34.44 -19.01 -1.27
C GLU A 166 -35.08 -18.22 -0.12
N PHE A 167 -35.45 -16.97 -0.38
CA PHE A 167 -36.03 -16.07 0.62
C PHE A 167 -37.55 -15.99 0.59
N ASN A 168 -38.22 -16.84 -0.23
CA ASN A 168 -39.68 -16.87 -0.39
C ASN A 168 -40.27 -15.48 -0.72
N LEU A 169 -39.65 -14.78 -1.68
CA LEU A 169 -40.10 -13.46 -2.14
C LEU A 169 -40.90 -13.56 -3.43
N SER A 170 -41.89 -12.65 -3.63
CA SER A 170 -42.49 -12.46 -4.93
C SER A 170 -41.57 -11.65 -5.85
N LYS A 171 -41.51 -12.03 -7.16
CA LYS A 171 -40.80 -11.26 -8.17
C LYS A 171 -41.38 -9.86 -8.42
N ASP A 172 -42.66 -9.65 -8.02
CA ASP A 172 -43.33 -8.34 -8.14
C ASP A 172 -42.76 -7.26 -7.20
N VAL A 173 -41.85 -7.65 -6.32
CA VAL A 173 -41.16 -6.72 -5.36
C VAL A 173 -40.00 -6.02 -6.02
N PHE A 174 -39.50 -6.52 -7.14
CA PHE A 174 -38.33 -6.01 -7.88
C PHE A 174 -38.75 -5.49 -9.27
#